data_4caa749ed7e102147fbb38f35fe7b57d
#
_entry.id   4caa749ed7e102147fbb38f35fe7b57d
#
_cell.length_a   1.000
_cell.length_b   1.000
_cell.length_c   1.000
_cell.angle_alpha   90.00
_cell.angle_beta   90.00
_cell.angle_gamma   90.00
#
_symmetry.space_group_name_H-M   'P 1'
#
loop_
_entity.id
_entity.type
_entity.pdbx_description
1 polymer ?
#
loop_
_entity_poly.entity_id
_entity_poly.type
_entity_poly.pdbx_seq_one_letter_code
_entity_poly.pdbx_strand_id
1 'polypeptide(L)'
;MQTNFFHRGTDDGPHPRQQPQYDVPVTAGELKKIFSGCDDFEARTVRIGLESRLTVTVCWLDGVVSAGDVSTDVLRPLTEGGRLADITSTREAVHRIEQGAVYSCSTRTRAEMDDVVSDLTNGSVALVFDAQRKAVTFEVRTSNVRAVSEPTIEKSVSGSKDAFVETLRINTSLVRRKLHTPALKLQQTVVGRQSETTVAVLYVDGIADPARVQRILDKLDTIDEQALLGRGDLEPYLTQQPRALLPQLGQTERPDKFAGALLDGCVGLLVDGLPMGYLLPTTFRLLMHAPEDKSHHYLLASALIVLRYFALAISLTFPALYVAVAMYHQEMIPAKLLLSVIQAKQQVPFSVPAIILFMLIAFELLQEAGLRLPNSIGQTVSIIGALLVGQSAVDAKVVSPVAIIVVALAGIAGYTLPNQELSNAVRLLRLVLVLAAALAGLFGILAVLGLVVWYLCTIDNDGVAYMAPFVDSERPTIFRTLLRRPQPDEKFRPPEYASPNRRRQR
;
A
#
# COMPACT_ATOMS: atom_id res chain seq x y z
N MET A 1 9.73 -22.63 48.44
CA MET A 1 8.68 -22.00 47.59
C MET A 1 9.07 -22.20 46.15
N GLN A 2 8.60 -23.28 45.52
CA GLN A 2 8.80 -23.60 44.12
C GLN A 2 7.59 -23.07 43.39
N THR A 3 7.81 -22.09 42.52
CA THR A 3 6.81 -21.56 41.58
C THR A 3 6.85 -22.43 40.34
N ASN A 4 5.84 -23.26 40.16
CA ASN A 4 5.52 -23.98 38.94
C ASN A 4 5.06 -22.95 37.87
N PHE A 5 5.94 -22.59 36.95
CA PHE A 5 5.60 -22.01 35.66
C PHE A 5 5.78 -23.12 34.61
N PHE A 6 4.82 -23.26 33.71
CA PHE A 6 4.65 -24.17 32.57
C PHE A 6 3.73 -25.38 32.83
N HIS A 7 2.43 -25.10 32.91
CA HIS A 7 1.45 -25.95 32.25
C HIS A 7 0.97 -25.23 30.99
N ARG A 8 1.67 -25.43 29.87
CA ARG A 8 1.06 -25.34 28.57
C ARG A 8 0.11 -26.51 28.43
N GLY A 9 -1.19 -26.27 28.56
CA GLY A 9 -2.19 -27.14 28.01
C GLY A 9 -1.92 -27.25 26.52
N THR A 10 -1.51 -28.43 26.09
CA THR A 10 -1.54 -28.85 24.69
C THR A 10 -3.00 -28.94 24.29
N ASP A 11 -3.57 -27.82 23.88
CA ASP A 11 -4.80 -27.81 23.12
C ASP A 11 -4.42 -28.20 21.69
N ASP A 12 -4.22 -29.52 21.49
CA ASP A 12 -4.04 -30.14 20.17
C ASP A 12 -5.36 -30.10 19.38
N GLY A 13 -5.99 -28.93 19.31
CA GLY A 13 -7.00 -28.67 18.32
C GLY A 13 -6.36 -28.79 16.94
N PRO A 14 -7.02 -29.45 15.96
CA PRO A 14 -6.46 -29.64 14.64
C PRO A 14 -6.00 -28.31 14.07
N HIS A 15 -4.77 -28.28 13.54
CA HIS A 15 -4.20 -27.12 12.83
C HIS A 15 -5.26 -26.56 11.88
N PRO A 16 -5.43 -25.22 11.72
CA PRO A 16 -6.45 -24.64 10.86
C PRO A 16 -6.42 -25.14 9.39
N ARG A 17 -5.34 -25.80 8.98
CA ARG A 17 -5.18 -26.48 7.68
C ARG A 17 -5.72 -27.90 7.63
N GLN A 18 -6.23 -28.47 8.71
CA GLN A 18 -6.70 -29.89 8.75
C GLN A 18 -8.19 -30.04 8.47
N GLN A 19 -8.96 -28.95 8.33
CA GLN A 19 -10.33 -29.00 7.83
C GLN A 19 -10.34 -28.61 6.35
N PRO A 20 -10.80 -29.47 5.44
CA PRO A 20 -10.94 -29.14 4.03
C PRO A 20 -11.86 -27.91 3.90
N GLN A 21 -11.37 -26.86 3.25
CA GLN A 21 -12.15 -25.67 2.95
C GLN A 21 -13.10 -25.92 1.78
N TYR A 22 -12.70 -26.83 0.87
CA TYR A 22 -13.43 -27.19 -0.34
C TYR A 22 -13.68 -28.71 -0.37
N ASP A 23 -14.80 -29.13 0.17
CA ASP A 23 -15.27 -30.53 0.09
C ASP A 23 -15.97 -30.77 -1.26
N VAL A 24 -15.23 -30.62 -2.35
CA VAL A 24 -15.70 -30.79 -3.73
C VAL A 24 -14.72 -31.65 -4.52
N PRO A 25 -15.20 -32.40 -5.53
CA PRO A 25 -14.34 -33.25 -6.33
C PRO A 25 -13.33 -32.41 -7.13
N VAL A 26 -12.13 -32.94 -7.33
CA VAL A 26 -11.09 -32.30 -8.14
C VAL A 26 -11.50 -32.35 -9.63
N THR A 27 -12.11 -31.28 -10.10
CA THR A 27 -12.49 -31.07 -11.50
C THR A 27 -12.14 -29.68 -11.97
N ALA A 28 -11.91 -29.52 -13.27
CA ALA A 28 -11.64 -28.22 -13.87
C ALA A 28 -12.82 -27.25 -13.70
N GLY A 29 -14.05 -27.76 -13.70
CA GLY A 29 -15.26 -26.96 -13.48
C GLY A 29 -15.35 -26.37 -12.08
N GLU A 30 -15.02 -27.15 -11.04
CA GLU A 30 -15.02 -26.65 -9.65
C GLU A 30 -13.84 -25.68 -9.42
N LEU A 31 -12.64 -25.92 -10.01
CA LEU A 31 -11.55 -24.97 -9.95
C LEU A 31 -11.93 -23.61 -10.57
N LYS A 32 -12.59 -23.60 -11.73
CA LYS A 32 -13.08 -22.35 -12.35
C LYS A 32 -14.07 -21.61 -11.45
N LYS A 33 -14.90 -22.31 -10.67
CA LYS A 33 -15.81 -21.66 -9.69
C LYS A 33 -15.04 -21.07 -8.50
N ILE A 34 -14.06 -21.80 -7.96
CA ILE A 34 -13.22 -21.33 -6.83
C ILE A 34 -12.45 -20.09 -7.23
N PHE A 35 -11.87 -20.08 -8.43
CA PHE A 35 -11.12 -18.95 -8.99
C PHE A 35 -11.98 -17.97 -9.80
N SER A 36 -13.31 -18.01 -9.67
CA SER A 36 -14.19 -17.02 -10.31
C SER A 36 -13.84 -15.61 -9.84
N GLY A 37 -13.77 -14.64 -10.78
CA GLY A 37 -13.30 -13.27 -10.49
C GLY A 37 -11.78 -13.15 -10.29
N CYS A 38 -11.01 -14.15 -10.75
CA CYS A 38 -9.57 -14.11 -10.85
C CYS A 38 -9.18 -14.17 -12.34
N ASP A 39 -8.99 -13.01 -12.97
CA ASP A 39 -8.65 -12.92 -14.39
C ASP A 39 -7.22 -13.40 -14.69
N ASP A 40 -6.43 -13.60 -13.65
CA ASP A 40 -5.11 -14.24 -13.73
C ASP A 40 -5.16 -15.78 -13.67
N PHE A 41 -6.36 -16.38 -13.49
CA PHE A 41 -6.52 -17.82 -13.51
C PHE A 41 -6.75 -18.33 -14.93
N GLU A 42 -5.81 -19.11 -15.44
CA GLU A 42 -5.83 -19.71 -16.76
C GLU A 42 -6.16 -21.21 -16.69
N ALA A 43 -7.05 -21.63 -17.56
CA ALA A 43 -7.43 -23.04 -17.69
C ALA A 43 -7.56 -23.43 -19.16
N ARG A 44 -6.61 -24.21 -19.66
CA ARG A 44 -6.53 -24.65 -21.05
C ARG A 44 -6.74 -26.14 -21.16
N THR A 45 -7.76 -26.57 -21.90
CA THR A 45 -8.03 -27.98 -22.17
C THR A 45 -7.22 -28.46 -23.39
N VAL A 46 -6.47 -29.55 -23.20
CA VAL A 46 -5.62 -30.17 -24.21
C VAL A 46 -6.09 -31.62 -24.41
N ARG A 47 -5.97 -32.11 -25.64
CA ARG A 47 -6.26 -33.51 -26.01
C ARG A 47 -4.96 -34.27 -26.10
N ILE A 48 -4.89 -35.44 -25.46
CA ILE A 48 -3.72 -36.29 -25.42
C ILE A 48 -4.09 -37.74 -25.78
N GLY A 49 -3.06 -38.58 -26.01
CA GLY A 49 -3.22 -40.02 -26.23
C GLY A 49 -3.58 -40.38 -27.66
N LEU A 50 -3.79 -41.70 -27.86
CA LEU A 50 -4.10 -42.28 -29.16
C LEU A 50 -5.37 -41.65 -29.76
N GLU A 51 -5.28 -41.16 -31.00
CA GLU A 51 -6.37 -40.41 -31.68
C GLU A 51 -6.89 -39.18 -30.90
N SER A 52 -6.10 -38.63 -29.97
CA SER A 52 -6.49 -37.46 -29.17
C SER A 52 -7.82 -37.60 -28.42
N ARG A 53 -8.12 -38.79 -27.91
CA ARG A 53 -9.41 -39.10 -27.23
C ARG A 53 -9.44 -38.70 -25.78
N LEU A 54 -8.27 -38.53 -25.13
CA LEU A 54 -8.23 -38.17 -23.72
C LEU A 54 -8.11 -36.64 -23.55
N THR A 55 -8.86 -36.09 -22.63
CA THR A 55 -8.82 -34.67 -22.31
C THR A 55 -8.17 -34.45 -20.96
N VAL A 56 -7.27 -33.46 -20.88
CA VAL A 56 -6.64 -32.95 -19.66
C VAL A 56 -6.78 -31.44 -19.64
N THR A 57 -7.14 -30.86 -18.50
CA THR A 57 -7.18 -29.41 -18.35
C THR A 57 -5.95 -28.96 -17.56
N VAL A 58 -5.17 -28.09 -18.18
CA VAL A 58 -3.98 -27.46 -17.58
C VAL A 58 -4.44 -26.16 -16.92
N CYS A 59 -4.23 -26.03 -15.61
CA CYS A 59 -4.61 -24.87 -14.83
C CYS A 59 -3.36 -24.23 -14.19
N TRP A 60 -3.29 -22.89 -14.23
CA TRP A 60 -2.21 -22.13 -13.59
C TRP A 60 -2.67 -20.71 -13.27
N LEU A 61 -1.89 -20.02 -12.42
CA LEU A 61 -2.06 -18.58 -12.17
C LEU A 61 -1.01 -17.80 -12.97
N ASP A 62 -1.47 -16.98 -13.90
CA ASP A 62 -0.60 -16.15 -14.72
C ASP A 62 0.16 -15.11 -13.88
N GLY A 63 1.41 -14.87 -14.22
CA GLY A 63 2.30 -14.00 -13.43
C GLY A 63 2.99 -14.74 -12.27
N VAL A 64 2.32 -15.65 -11.56
CA VAL A 64 2.96 -16.52 -10.55
C VAL A 64 3.78 -17.62 -11.26
N VAL A 65 3.21 -18.14 -12.34
CA VAL A 65 3.88 -19.06 -13.26
C VAL A 65 4.06 -18.37 -14.61
N SER A 66 5.22 -18.55 -15.24
CA SER A 66 5.48 -18.03 -16.59
C SER A 66 4.70 -18.83 -17.64
N ALA A 67 3.88 -18.15 -18.44
CA ALA A 67 3.20 -18.80 -19.57
C ALA A 67 4.17 -19.43 -20.59
N GLY A 68 5.36 -18.85 -20.73
CA GLY A 68 6.44 -19.43 -21.54
C GLY A 68 6.91 -20.77 -21.02
N ASP A 69 7.15 -20.86 -19.70
CA ASP A 69 7.59 -22.10 -19.05
C ASP A 69 6.46 -23.15 -19.09
N VAL A 70 5.19 -22.75 -18.85
CA VAL A 70 4.04 -23.65 -19.02
C VAL A 70 3.93 -24.16 -20.46
N SER A 71 4.15 -23.28 -21.43
CA SER A 71 4.11 -23.67 -22.86
C SER A 71 5.20 -24.68 -23.20
N THR A 72 6.43 -24.44 -22.74
CA THR A 72 7.60 -25.25 -23.09
C THR A 72 7.65 -26.56 -22.32
N ASP A 73 7.44 -26.48 -21.00
CA ASP A 73 7.69 -27.61 -20.10
C ASP A 73 6.46 -28.49 -19.86
N VAL A 74 5.25 -27.95 -20.07
CA VAL A 74 4.00 -28.67 -19.82
C VAL A 74 3.19 -28.88 -21.10
N LEU A 75 2.81 -27.80 -21.81
CA LEU A 75 1.90 -27.92 -22.97
C LEU A 75 2.57 -28.63 -24.15
N ARG A 76 3.82 -28.31 -24.46
CA ARG A 76 4.55 -28.89 -25.56
C ARG A 76 4.73 -30.40 -25.41
N PRO A 77 5.23 -30.96 -24.29
CA PRO A 77 5.28 -32.38 -24.06
C PRO A 77 3.93 -33.10 -24.12
N LEU A 78 2.85 -32.44 -23.72
CA LEU A 78 1.49 -32.98 -23.81
C LEU A 78 0.98 -33.06 -25.25
N THR A 79 1.36 -32.13 -26.13
CA THR A 79 0.83 -32.02 -27.51
C THR A 79 1.73 -32.64 -28.56
N GLU A 80 3.04 -32.51 -28.43
CA GLU A 80 4.02 -33.05 -29.41
C GLU A 80 4.35 -34.54 -29.22
N GLY A 81 3.76 -35.17 -28.23
CA GLY A 81 3.34 -36.55 -28.26
C GLY A 81 4.33 -37.70 -28.17
N GLY A 82 5.57 -37.54 -27.77
CA GLY A 82 6.50 -38.68 -27.69
C GLY A 82 6.10 -39.77 -26.68
N ARG A 83 6.03 -39.45 -25.41
CA ARG A 83 5.79 -40.43 -24.31
C ARG A 83 4.32 -40.68 -24.00
N LEU A 84 3.41 -39.84 -24.50
CA LEU A 84 1.98 -39.90 -24.25
C LEU A 84 1.15 -40.26 -25.48
N ALA A 85 1.78 -40.57 -26.64
CA ALA A 85 1.10 -40.82 -27.90
C ALA A 85 0.28 -42.14 -27.89
N ASP A 86 0.79 -43.16 -27.21
CA ASP A 86 0.22 -44.54 -27.25
C ASP A 86 -0.83 -44.77 -26.15
N ILE A 87 -1.16 -43.76 -25.37
CA ILE A 87 -2.04 -43.91 -24.19
C ILE A 87 -3.49 -44.04 -24.62
N THR A 88 -4.14 -45.05 -24.10
CA THR A 88 -5.57 -45.31 -24.32
C THR A 88 -6.44 -45.05 -23.10
N SER A 89 -5.85 -44.94 -21.91
CA SER A 89 -6.57 -44.79 -20.63
C SER A 89 -6.06 -43.57 -19.84
N THR A 90 -6.98 -42.84 -19.25
CA THR A 90 -6.64 -41.72 -18.35
C THR A 90 -5.82 -42.13 -17.13
N ARG A 91 -6.02 -43.38 -16.64
CA ARG A 91 -5.22 -43.92 -15.52
C ARG A 91 -3.76 -44.15 -15.93
N GLU A 92 -3.53 -44.63 -17.13
CA GLU A 92 -2.21 -44.78 -17.69
C GLU A 92 -1.52 -43.43 -17.94
N ALA A 93 -2.30 -42.43 -18.40
CA ALA A 93 -1.83 -41.05 -18.57
C ALA A 93 -1.28 -40.47 -17.25
N VAL A 94 -2.06 -40.55 -16.18
CA VAL A 94 -1.65 -40.09 -14.85
C VAL A 94 -0.36 -40.80 -14.41
N HIS A 95 -0.30 -42.12 -14.53
CA HIS A 95 0.87 -42.91 -14.11
C HIS A 95 2.14 -42.55 -14.89
N ARG A 96 2.06 -42.40 -16.21
CA ARG A 96 3.23 -41.95 -17.02
C ARG A 96 3.66 -40.53 -16.71
N ILE A 97 2.71 -39.63 -16.40
CA ILE A 97 3.02 -38.26 -15.99
C ILE A 97 3.70 -38.24 -14.62
N GLU A 98 3.25 -39.09 -13.67
CA GLU A 98 3.92 -39.28 -12.38
C GLU A 98 5.37 -39.79 -12.56
N GLN A 99 5.63 -40.57 -13.58
CA GLN A 99 6.96 -41.07 -13.94
C GLN A 99 7.81 -40.05 -14.72
N GLY A 100 7.36 -38.82 -14.88
CA GLY A 100 8.10 -37.74 -15.52
C GLY A 100 7.95 -37.67 -17.04
N ALA A 101 6.83 -38.09 -17.59
CA ALA A 101 6.58 -37.98 -19.03
C ALA A 101 6.43 -36.54 -19.51
N VAL A 102 5.98 -35.65 -18.65
CA VAL A 102 5.73 -34.21 -18.95
C VAL A 102 6.76 -33.31 -18.28
N TYR A 103 7.04 -33.54 -17.02
CA TYR A 103 7.99 -32.76 -16.24
C TYR A 103 8.76 -33.66 -15.28
N SER A 104 10.06 -33.49 -15.18
CA SER A 104 10.96 -34.42 -14.46
C SER A 104 11.28 -34.00 -13.03
N CYS A 105 10.96 -32.78 -12.59
CA CYS A 105 11.31 -32.30 -11.27
C CYS A 105 10.31 -32.77 -10.20
N SER A 106 9.60 -31.98 -9.51
CA SER A 106 8.74 -32.46 -8.44
C SER A 106 7.29 -32.54 -8.88
N THR A 107 6.79 -33.77 -9.04
CA THR A 107 5.40 -34.09 -9.35
C THR A 107 4.66 -34.54 -8.10
N ARG A 108 3.43 -34.10 -7.92
CA ARG A 108 2.55 -34.53 -6.82
C ARG A 108 1.16 -34.83 -7.35
N THR A 109 0.64 -36.02 -7.03
CA THR A 109 -0.75 -36.35 -7.35
C THR A 109 -1.66 -35.94 -6.19
N ARG A 110 -2.67 -35.17 -6.51
CA ARG A 110 -3.62 -34.61 -5.56
C ARG A 110 -5.03 -35.19 -5.79
N ALA A 111 -5.66 -35.62 -4.72
CA ALA A 111 -7.04 -36.11 -4.71
C ALA A 111 -8.02 -35.17 -3.97
N GLU A 112 -7.47 -34.24 -3.21
CA GLU A 112 -8.24 -33.25 -2.44
C GLU A 112 -8.13 -31.88 -3.10
N MET A 113 -9.26 -31.15 -3.16
CA MET A 113 -9.32 -29.85 -3.82
C MET A 113 -8.45 -28.80 -3.10
N ASP A 114 -8.40 -28.84 -1.78
CA ASP A 114 -7.61 -27.94 -0.98
C ASP A 114 -6.12 -28.01 -1.32
N ASP A 115 -5.62 -29.21 -1.55
CA ASP A 115 -4.21 -29.42 -1.94
C ASP A 115 -3.92 -28.82 -3.32
N VAL A 116 -4.86 -29.02 -4.29
CA VAL A 116 -4.71 -28.47 -5.65
C VAL A 116 -4.74 -26.94 -5.61
N VAL A 117 -5.66 -26.34 -4.86
CA VAL A 117 -5.78 -24.90 -4.69
C VAL A 117 -4.52 -24.36 -4.01
N SER A 118 -4.01 -25.03 -2.99
CA SER A 118 -2.77 -24.66 -2.31
C SER A 118 -1.57 -24.71 -3.25
N ASP A 119 -1.43 -25.78 -4.06
CA ASP A 119 -0.33 -25.91 -5.02
C ASP A 119 -0.41 -24.82 -6.10
N LEU A 120 -1.61 -24.52 -6.65
CA LEU A 120 -1.80 -23.45 -7.64
C LEU A 120 -1.43 -22.07 -7.08
N THR A 121 -1.89 -21.74 -5.88
CA THR A 121 -1.58 -20.45 -5.25
C THR A 121 -0.11 -20.32 -4.85
N ASN A 122 0.60 -21.42 -4.70
CA ASN A 122 2.04 -21.47 -4.45
C ASN A 122 2.90 -21.48 -5.73
N GLY A 123 2.29 -21.40 -6.92
CA GLY A 123 3.03 -21.32 -8.20
C GLY A 123 3.29 -22.68 -8.84
N SER A 124 2.40 -23.62 -8.64
CA SER A 124 2.39 -24.87 -9.39
C SER A 124 1.42 -24.81 -10.56
N VAL A 125 1.67 -25.63 -11.58
CA VAL A 125 0.74 -25.94 -12.66
C VAL A 125 0.00 -27.22 -12.29
N ALA A 126 -1.32 -27.28 -12.49
CA ALA A 126 -2.13 -28.45 -12.25
C ALA A 126 -2.65 -29.05 -13.56
N LEU A 127 -2.41 -30.33 -13.79
CA LEU A 127 -3.06 -31.13 -14.81
C LEU A 127 -4.25 -31.83 -14.20
N VAL A 128 -5.44 -31.40 -14.55
CA VAL A 128 -6.69 -31.89 -13.97
C VAL A 128 -7.30 -32.95 -14.88
N PHE A 129 -7.58 -34.10 -14.30
CA PHE A 129 -8.22 -35.26 -14.95
C PHE A 129 -9.62 -35.44 -14.38
N ASP A 130 -10.61 -34.81 -14.99
CA ASP A 130 -12.00 -34.80 -14.52
C ASP A 130 -12.58 -36.21 -14.35
N ALA A 131 -12.24 -37.16 -15.26
CA ALA A 131 -12.70 -38.53 -15.21
C ALA A 131 -12.22 -39.31 -13.97
N GLN A 132 -11.06 -38.93 -13.40
CA GLN A 132 -10.49 -39.57 -12.20
C GLN A 132 -10.66 -38.75 -10.94
N ARG A 133 -11.15 -37.52 -11.04
CA ARG A 133 -11.25 -36.55 -9.94
C ARG A 133 -9.91 -36.37 -9.23
N LYS A 134 -8.83 -36.26 -10.00
CA LYS A 134 -7.46 -36.10 -9.54
C LYS A 134 -6.74 -35.03 -10.35
N ALA A 135 -5.76 -34.41 -9.74
CA ALA A 135 -4.83 -33.52 -10.41
C ALA A 135 -3.38 -33.96 -10.18
N VAL A 136 -2.53 -33.76 -11.17
CA VAL A 136 -1.08 -33.87 -11.03
C VAL A 136 -0.50 -32.47 -11.07
N THR A 137 0.16 -32.07 -10.00
CA THR A 137 0.73 -30.72 -9.86
C THR A 137 2.25 -30.74 -10.02
N PHE A 138 2.77 -29.70 -10.68
CA PHE A 138 4.19 -29.47 -10.91
C PHE A 138 4.59 -28.11 -10.39
N GLU A 139 5.69 -28.02 -9.70
CA GLU A 139 6.25 -26.75 -9.29
C GLU A 139 7.01 -26.08 -10.44
N VAL A 140 6.39 -25.08 -11.07
CA VAL A 140 6.95 -24.30 -12.19
C VAL A 140 7.06 -22.83 -11.76
N ARG A 141 7.82 -22.59 -10.69
CA ARG A 141 7.99 -21.23 -10.18
C ARG A 141 8.84 -20.40 -11.12
N THR A 142 8.30 -19.32 -11.60
CA THR A 142 9.07 -18.32 -12.34
C THR A 142 10.05 -17.63 -11.40
N SER A 143 11.34 -17.78 -11.69
CA SER A 143 12.43 -17.16 -10.96
C SER A 143 12.71 -15.70 -11.39
N ASN A 144 11.75 -14.98 -11.93
CA ASN A 144 11.91 -13.57 -12.32
C ASN A 144 12.10 -12.64 -11.09
N VAL A 145 13.05 -13.01 -10.22
CA VAL A 145 13.40 -12.27 -9.02
C VAL A 145 14.31 -11.06 -9.34
N ARG A 146 14.92 -11.03 -10.53
CA ARG A 146 15.92 -10.01 -10.88
C ARG A 146 15.38 -8.62 -11.23
N ALA A 147 14.07 -8.47 -11.44
CA ALA A 147 13.47 -7.19 -11.83
C ALA A 147 12.79 -6.43 -10.67
N VAL A 148 12.82 -6.99 -9.44
CA VAL A 148 12.19 -6.32 -8.29
C VAL A 148 13.19 -5.36 -7.69
N SER A 149 12.91 -4.05 -7.82
CA SER A 149 13.72 -2.98 -7.23
C SER A 149 13.45 -2.84 -5.73
N GLU A 150 14.41 -2.23 -5.01
CA GLU A 150 14.16 -1.80 -3.64
C GLU A 150 13.30 -0.53 -3.63
N PRO A 151 12.43 -0.36 -2.61
CA PRO A 151 11.63 0.86 -2.45
C PRO A 151 12.51 2.11 -2.42
N THR A 152 12.15 3.11 -3.21
CA THR A 152 12.88 4.38 -3.29
C THR A 152 12.30 5.44 -2.37
N ILE A 153 10.98 5.48 -2.25
CA ILE A 153 10.21 6.47 -1.49
C ILE A 153 9.91 5.94 -0.07
N GLU A 154 9.37 4.72 0.02
CA GLU A 154 8.98 4.08 1.29
C GLU A 154 10.10 3.14 1.79
N LYS A 155 11.31 3.67 1.99
CA LYS A 155 12.46 2.89 2.48
C LYS A 155 12.15 2.29 3.86
N SER A 156 12.57 1.05 4.06
CA SER A 156 12.39 0.33 5.32
C SER A 156 13.69 -0.34 5.74
N VAL A 157 14.05 -0.18 7.01
CA VAL A 157 15.23 -0.86 7.59
C VAL A 157 14.90 -2.32 7.89
N SER A 158 13.68 -2.60 8.34
CA SER A 158 13.22 -3.93 8.69
C SER A 158 11.94 -4.26 7.94
N GLY A 159 11.89 -5.40 7.24
CA GLY A 159 10.73 -5.86 6.49
C GLY A 159 11.04 -6.26 5.06
N SER A 160 10.01 -6.38 4.24
CA SER A 160 10.14 -6.70 2.82
C SER A 160 10.85 -5.57 2.09
N LYS A 161 11.73 -5.91 1.16
CA LYS A 161 12.45 -4.94 0.32
C LYS A 161 11.98 -4.93 -1.12
N ASP A 162 10.91 -5.68 -1.43
CA ASP A 162 10.30 -5.70 -2.74
C ASP A 162 9.43 -4.46 -2.96
N ALA A 163 9.53 -3.89 -4.16
CA ALA A 163 8.72 -2.78 -4.62
C ALA A 163 7.99 -3.15 -5.93
N PHE A 164 6.88 -2.45 -6.21
CA PHE A 164 6.19 -2.53 -7.48
C PHE A 164 7.06 -1.96 -8.61
N VAL A 165 6.87 -2.53 -9.80
CA VAL A 165 7.56 -2.15 -11.03
C VAL A 165 6.53 -1.68 -12.07
N GLU A 166 6.97 -1.27 -13.26
CA GLU A 166 6.09 -0.78 -14.32
C GLU A 166 5.17 -1.88 -14.88
N THR A 167 5.57 -3.13 -14.84
CA THR A 167 4.84 -4.26 -15.44
C THR A 167 3.75 -4.78 -14.51
N LEU A 168 2.49 -4.64 -14.90
CA LEU A 168 1.32 -5.07 -14.13
C LEU A 168 1.39 -6.54 -13.71
N ARG A 169 1.77 -7.43 -14.63
CA ARG A 169 1.87 -8.86 -14.39
C ARG A 169 2.85 -9.23 -13.28
N ILE A 170 3.98 -8.51 -13.18
CA ILE A 170 4.92 -8.70 -12.08
C ILE A 170 4.29 -8.21 -10.78
N ASN A 171 3.64 -7.06 -10.80
CA ASN A 171 3.00 -6.47 -9.62
C ASN A 171 1.91 -7.36 -9.04
N THR A 172 1.05 -7.93 -9.88
CA THR A 172 0.02 -8.89 -9.44
C THR A 172 0.64 -10.14 -8.82
N SER A 173 1.73 -10.64 -9.40
CA SER A 173 2.46 -11.78 -8.85
C SER A 173 3.08 -11.49 -7.48
N LEU A 174 3.60 -10.27 -7.27
CA LEU A 174 4.12 -9.85 -5.96
C LEU A 174 3.04 -9.86 -4.89
N VAL A 175 1.82 -9.41 -5.22
CA VAL A 175 0.69 -9.48 -4.29
C VAL A 175 0.27 -10.93 -4.04
N ARG A 176 0.18 -11.76 -5.07
CA ARG A 176 -0.12 -13.20 -4.94
C ARG A 176 0.88 -13.93 -4.03
N ARG A 177 2.17 -13.57 -4.11
CA ARG A 177 3.21 -14.13 -3.23
C ARG A 177 3.06 -13.72 -1.75
N LYS A 178 2.35 -12.66 -1.43
CA LYS A 178 2.01 -12.27 -0.05
C LYS A 178 0.71 -12.93 0.42
N LEU A 179 -0.22 -13.18 -0.50
CA LEU A 179 -1.57 -13.68 -0.20
C LEU A 179 -1.86 -14.95 -1.02
N HIS A 180 -1.45 -16.10 -0.49
CA HIS A 180 -1.66 -17.41 -1.10
C HIS A 180 -3.10 -17.90 -0.86
N THR A 181 -4.08 -17.24 -1.45
CA THR A 181 -5.49 -17.60 -1.28
C THR A 181 -6.29 -17.33 -2.56
N PRO A 182 -7.23 -18.19 -2.95
CA PRO A 182 -8.15 -17.93 -4.04
C PRO A 182 -9.21 -16.86 -3.71
N ALA A 183 -9.34 -16.49 -2.42
CA ALA A 183 -10.17 -15.36 -2.01
C ALA A 183 -9.60 -14.01 -2.46
N LEU A 184 -8.30 -13.91 -2.79
CA LEU A 184 -7.74 -12.75 -3.48
C LEU A 184 -8.29 -12.74 -4.91
N LYS A 185 -9.23 -11.85 -5.19
CA LYS A 185 -9.81 -11.63 -6.51
C LYS A 185 -9.02 -10.56 -7.24
N LEU A 186 -8.92 -10.74 -8.55
CA LEU A 186 -8.23 -9.85 -9.46
C LEU A 186 -9.07 -9.69 -10.71
N GLN A 187 -9.62 -8.50 -10.91
CA GLN A 187 -10.43 -8.17 -12.09
C GLN A 187 -9.71 -7.11 -12.90
N GLN A 188 -9.59 -7.31 -14.20
CA GLN A 188 -8.91 -6.39 -15.10
C GLN A 188 -9.92 -5.62 -15.93
N THR A 189 -9.69 -4.33 -16.07
CA THR A 189 -10.40 -3.46 -17.01
C THR A 189 -9.39 -2.64 -17.80
N VAL A 190 -9.79 -2.13 -18.95
CA VAL A 190 -8.95 -1.31 -19.82
C VAL A 190 -9.47 0.11 -19.79
N VAL A 191 -8.59 1.07 -19.53
CA VAL A 191 -8.90 2.49 -19.41
C VAL A 191 -8.04 3.30 -20.38
N GLY A 192 -8.63 4.35 -20.96
CA GLY A 192 -7.96 5.24 -21.91
C GLY A 192 -8.24 4.86 -23.35
N ARG A 193 -8.70 5.87 -24.13
CA ARG A 193 -9.11 5.66 -25.53
C ARG A 193 -7.95 5.31 -26.47
N GLN A 194 -6.74 5.79 -26.16
CA GLN A 194 -5.55 5.59 -27.00
C GLN A 194 -4.46 4.78 -26.29
N SER A 195 -4.35 4.91 -24.95
CA SER A 195 -3.36 4.14 -24.22
C SER A 195 -3.77 2.69 -23.96
N GLU A 196 -5.10 2.40 -23.97
CA GLU A 196 -5.65 1.08 -23.64
C GLU A 196 -4.96 0.44 -22.42
N THR A 197 -4.78 1.25 -21.36
CA THR A 197 -4.01 0.89 -20.19
C THR A 197 -4.80 -0.11 -19.35
N THR A 198 -4.21 -1.26 -19.07
CA THR A 198 -4.83 -2.27 -18.22
C THR A 198 -4.74 -1.86 -16.74
N VAL A 199 -5.88 -1.85 -16.07
CA VAL A 199 -5.99 -1.62 -14.62
C VAL A 199 -6.50 -2.88 -13.96
N ALA A 200 -5.76 -3.40 -13.00
CA ALA A 200 -6.18 -4.54 -12.18
C ALA A 200 -6.76 -4.04 -10.85
N VAL A 201 -7.98 -4.46 -10.56
CA VAL A 201 -8.68 -4.23 -9.29
C VAL A 201 -8.50 -5.48 -8.42
N LEU A 202 -7.84 -5.32 -7.28
CA LEU A 202 -7.53 -6.41 -6.34
C LEU A 202 -8.30 -6.21 -5.04
N TYR A 203 -8.93 -7.28 -4.57
CA TYR A 203 -9.63 -7.29 -3.28
C TYR A 203 -9.69 -8.70 -2.71
N VAL A 204 -9.95 -8.81 -1.40
CA VAL A 204 -10.14 -10.13 -0.78
C VAL A 204 -11.62 -10.36 -0.58
N ASP A 205 -12.15 -11.38 -1.24
CA ASP A 205 -13.55 -11.80 -1.15
C ASP A 205 -13.92 -12.18 0.30
N GLY A 206 -15.11 -11.78 0.74
CA GLY A 206 -15.56 -11.94 2.13
C GLY A 206 -14.92 -10.96 3.13
N ILE A 207 -13.95 -10.14 2.71
CA ILE A 207 -13.32 -9.09 3.54
C ILE A 207 -13.67 -7.70 3.01
N ALA A 208 -13.44 -7.44 1.72
CA ALA A 208 -13.84 -6.19 1.10
C ALA A 208 -15.37 -6.10 0.97
N ASP A 209 -15.92 -4.89 1.07
CA ASP A 209 -17.34 -4.64 0.83
C ASP A 209 -17.64 -4.82 -0.68
N PRO A 210 -18.51 -5.79 -1.07
CA PRO A 210 -18.82 -6.03 -2.48
C PRO A 210 -19.42 -4.81 -3.20
N ALA A 211 -20.23 -4.02 -2.48
CA ALA A 211 -20.81 -2.80 -3.06
C ALA A 211 -19.75 -1.75 -3.39
N ARG A 212 -18.69 -1.66 -2.59
CA ARG A 212 -17.54 -0.79 -2.86
C ARG A 212 -16.76 -1.27 -4.07
N VAL A 213 -16.49 -2.57 -4.15
CA VAL A 213 -15.79 -3.15 -5.32
C VAL A 213 -16.52 -2.80 -6.60
N GLN A 214 -17.84 -3.01 -6.63
CA GLN A 214 -18.65 -2.72 -7.81
C GLN A 214 -18.64 -1.23 -8.16
N ARG A 215 -18.79 -0.33 -7.17
CA ARG A 215 -18.70 1.11 -7.41
C ARG A 215 -17.36 1.54 -8.01
N ILE A 216 -16.25 0.91 -7.59
CA ILE A 216 -14.92 1.22 -8.12
C ILE A 216 -14.82 0.75 -9.58
N LEU A 217 -15.30 -0.45 -9.89
CA LEU A 217 -15.36 -0.96 -11.27
C LEU A 217 -16.22 -0.05 -12.16
N ASP A 218 -17.43 0.29 -11.71
CA ASP A 218 -18.33 1.19 -12.44
C ASP A 218 -17.68 2.56 -12.69
N LYS A 219 -16.94 3.10 -11.71
CA LYS A 219 -16.20 4.35 -11.88
C LYS A 219 -15.07 4.23 -12.90
N LEU A 220 -14.32 3.13 -12.90
CA LEU A 220 -13.24 2.89 -13.86
C LEU A 220 -13.79 2.83 -15.29
N ASP A 221 -14.95 2.21 -15.49
CA ASP A 221 -15.62 2.11 -16.79
C ASP A 221 -16.15 3.48 -17.29
N THR A 222 -16.32 4.46 -16.39
CA THR A 222 -16.74 5.82 -16.76
C THR A 222 -15.59 6.75 -17.14
N ILE A 223 -14.34 6.33 -16.96
CA ILE A 223 -13.18 7.16 -17.28
C ILE A 223 -13.05 7.34 -18.79
N ASP A 224 -13.23 8.57 -19.23
CA ASP A 224 -13.18 8.94 -20.64
C ASP A 224 -11.96 9.82 -20.93
N GLU A 225 -10.77 9.30 -20.63
CA GLU A 225 -9.49 9.94 -20.89
C GLU A 225 -8.81 9.36 -22.14
N GLN A 226 -7.93 10.14 -22.75
CA GLN A 226 -7.13 9.65 -23.87
C GLN A 226 -6.08 8.64 -23.40
N ALA A 227 -5.44 8.91 -22.28
CA ALA A 227 -4.40 8.06 -21.71
C ALA A 227 -4.38 8.15 -20.18
N LEU A 228 -4.06 7.04 -19.54
CA LEU A 228 -3.82 6.97 -18.12
C LEU A 228 -2.31 6.94 -17.89
N LEU A 229 -1.70 8.08 -17.61
CA LEU A 229 -0.25 8.23 -17.48
C LEU A 229 0.22 8.40 -16.03
N GLY A 230 -0.70 8.73 -15.13
CA GLY A 230 -0.35 8.98 -13.74
C GLY A 230 -1.54 8.97 -12.79
N ARG A 231 -1.24 9.15 -11.50
CA ARG A 231 -2.26 9.26 -10.46
C ARG A 231 -3.28 10.37 -10.74
N GLY A 232 -2.82 11.51 -11.26
CA GLY A 232 -3.66 12.68 -11.54
C GLY A 232 -4.80 12.40 -12.52
N ASP A 233 -4.63 11.41 -13.39
CA ASP A 233 -5.63 11.00 -14.37
C ASP A 233 -6.65 10.02 -13.77
N LEU A 234 -6.31 9.36 -12.65
CA LEU A 234 -7.13 8.33 -12.02
C LEU A 234 -7.92 8.87 -10.81
N GLU A 235 -7.25 9.64 -9.93
CA GLU A 235 -7.82 10.08 -8.65
C GLU A 235 -9.12 10.89 -8.79
N PRO A 236 -9.27 11.84 -9.73
CA PRO A 236 -10.49 12.63 -9.85
C PRO A 236 -11.76 11.83 -10.15
N TYR A 237 -11.63 10.69 -10.82
CA TYR A 237 -12.75 9.83 -11.16
C TYR A 237 -13.12 8.86 -10.03
N LEU A 238 -12.13 8.45 -9.26
CA LEU A 238 -12.35 7.49 -8.18
C LEU A 238 -12.83 8.14 -6.88
N THR A 239 -12.49 9.41 -6.65
CA THR A 239 -12.80 10.13 -5.43
C THR A 239 -14.09 10.94 -5.54
N GLN A 240 -14.75 11.20 -4.42
CA GLN A 240 -15.96 12.02 -4.38
C GLN A 240 -15.67 13.52 -4.45
N GLN A 241 -14.49 13.93 -4.00
CA GLN A 241 -14.07 15.34 -3.97
C GLN A 241 -12.77 15.53 -4.77
N PRO A 242 -12.83 15.58 -6.11
CA PRO A 242 -11.64 15.62 -6.96
C PRO A 242 -10.77 16.88 -6.77
N ARG A 243 -11.30 17.92 -6.12
CA ARG A 243 -10.58 19.17 -5.83
C ARG A 243 -10.04 19.23 -4.39
N ALA A 244 -10.09 18.13 -3.66
CA ALA A 244 -9.55 18.09 -2.30
C ALA A 244 -8.04 18.32 -2.30
N LEU A 245 -7.57 19.17 -1.38
CA LEU A 245 -6.14 19.39 -1.18
C LEU A 245 -5.44 18.14 -0.59
N LEU A 246 -6.17 17.39 0.23
CA LEU A 246 -5.66 16.20 0.89
C LEU A 246 -5.84 14.96 0.03
N PRO A 247 -4.86 14.03 0.01
CA PRO A 247 -4.92 12.85 -0.82
C PRO A 247 -6.05 11.92 -0.40
N GLN A 248 -6.96 11.60 -1.31
CA GLN A 248 -8.05 10.66 -1.08
C GLN A 248 -7.76 9.27 -1.66
N LEU A 249 -6.78 9.18 -2.55
CA LEU A 249 -6.27 7.93 -3.09
C LEU A 249 -4.95 7.59 -2.40
N GLY A 250 -4.92 6.52 -1.60
CA GLY A 250 -3.71 6.01 -0.97
C GLY A 250 -2.77 5.46 -2.03
N GLN A 251 -1.47 5.68 -1.87
CA GLN A 251 -0.47 5.10 -2.77
C GLN A 251 0.64 4.44 -1.98
N THR A 252 1.21 3.39 -2.57
CA THR A 252 2.37 2.69 -2.02
C THR A 252 3.16 1.99 -3.12
N GLU A 253 4.48 2.01 -3.03
CA GLU A 253 5.36 1.20 -3.87
C GLU A 253 5.59 -0.21 -3.30
N ARG A 254 5.05 -0.51 -2.11
CA ARG A 254 5.33 -1.73 -1.36
C ARG A 254 4.20 -2.76 -1.43
N PRO A 255 4.47 -3.97 -1.97
CA PRO A 255 3.50 -5.06 -2.01
C PRO A 255 3.02 -5.55 -0.63
N ASP A 256 3.87 -5.46 0.42
CA ASP A 256 3.50 -5.86 1.78
C ASP A 256 2.49 -4.90 2.44
N LYS A 257 2.65 -3.59 2.23
CA LYS A 257 1.70 -2.56 2.68
C LYS A 257 0.38 -2.71 1.93
N PHE A 258 0.45 -2.89 0.60
CA PHE A 258 -0.69 -3.09 -0.27
C PHE A 258 -1.50 -4.33 0.16
N ALA A 259 -0.85 -5.50 0.28
CA ALA A 259 -1.50 -6.73 0.74
C ALA A 259 -2.10 -6.59 2.14
N GLY A 260 -1.40 -5.88 3.05
CA GLY A 260 -1.92 -5.58 4.38
C GLY A 260 -3.21 -4.76 4.36
N ALA A 261 -3.31 -3.77 3.48
CA ALA A 261 -4.52 -2.96 3.31
C ALA A 261 -5.69 -3.78 2.73
N LEU A 262 -5.42 -4.68 1.76
CA LEU A 262 -6.44 -5.61 1.25
C LEU A 262 -7.02 -6.51 2.37
N LEU A 263 -6.16 -7.01 3.26
CA LEU A 263 -6.59 -7.81 4.41
C LEU A 263 -7.38 -6.99 5.45
N ASP A 264 -7.23 -5.68 5.48
CA ASP A 264 -7.98 -4.78 6.35
C ASP A 264 -9.34 -4.38 5.74
N GLY A 265 -9.58 -4.66 4.44
CA GLY A 265 -10.87 -4.42 3.75
C GLY A 265 -10.81 -3.32 2.69
N CYS A 266 -9.62 -2.83 2.36
CA CYS A 266 -9.44 -1.93 1.23
C CYS A 266 -9.52 -2.67 -0.12
N VAL A 267 -9.83 -1.94 -1.17
CA VAL A 267 -9.69 -2.34 -2.56
C VAL A 267 -8.39 -1.72 -3.09
N GLY A 268 -7.59 -2.50 -3.77
CA GLY A 268 -6.34 -2.05 -4.35
C GLY A 268 -6.41 -1.98 -5.87
N LEU A 269 -5.74 -1.02 -6.46
CA LEU A 269 -5.61 -0.85 -7.91
C LEU A 269 -4.14 -0.93 -8.29
N LEU A 270 -3.84 -1.67 -9.33
CA LEU A 270 -2.53 -1.69 -9.99
C LEU A 270 -2.74 -1.30 -11.44
N VAL A 271 -1.94 -0.36 -11.93
CA VAL A 271 -2.03 0.19 -13.28
C VAL A 271 -0.80 -0.22 -14.05
N ASP A 272 -0.97 -0.72 -15.26
CA ASP A 272 0.15 -1.06 -16.12
C ASP A 272 0.94 0.20 -16.51
N GLY A 273 2.26 0.12 -16.46
CA GLY A 273 3.15 1.26 -16.68
C GLY A 273 3.43 2.11 -15.43
N LEU A 274 2.75 1.87 -14.29
CA LEU A 274 2.96 2.64 -13.07
C LEU A 274 3.50 1.75 -11.94
N PRO A 275 4.69 2.08 -11.35
CA PRO A 275 5.30 1.29 -10.28
C PRO A 275 4.70 1.60 -8.90
N MET A 276 3.37 1.75 -8.83
CA MET A 276 2.64 2.11 -7.62
C MET A 276 1.35 1.30 -7.51
N GLY A 277 1.01 0.91 -6.30
CA GLY A 277 -0.32 0.39 -5.95
C GLY A 277 -1.17 1.49 -5.30
N TYR A 278 -2.41 1.59 -5.72
CA TYR A 278 -3.38 2.55 -5.19
C TYR A 278 -4.39 1.85 -4.29
N LEU A 279 -4.84 2.52 -3.24
CA LEU A 279 -5.69 1.94 -2.21
C LEU A 279 -6.93 2.81 -1.97
N LEU A 280 -8.09 2.19 -1.90
CA LEU A 280 -9.39 2.79 -1.59
C LEU A 280 -10.16 1.93 -0.58
N PRO A 281 -10.88 2.52 0.36
CA PRO A 281 -10.87 3.94 0.72
C PRO A 281 -9.60 4.31 1.49
N THR A 282 -9.17 5.56 1.35
CA THR A 282 -8.04 6.09 2.10
C THR A 282 -8.54 6.86 3.30
N THR A 283 -7.98 6.57 4.47
CA THR A 283 -8.25 7.29 5.71
C THR A 283 -7.00 8.04 6.15
N PHE A 284 -7.19 9.10 6.92
CA PHE A 284 -6.07 9.85 7.52
C PHE A 284 -5.14 8.94 8.34
N ARG A 285 -5.70 7.95 9.02
CA ARG A 285 -4.95 6.92 9.73
C ARG A 285 -4.00 6.15 8.79
N LEU A 286 -4.49 5.70 7.62
CA LEU A 286 -3.69 4.94 6.65
C LEU A 286 -2.47 5.74 6.19
N LEU A 287 -2.61 7.06 6.02
CA LEU A 287 -1.54 7.95 5.60
C LEU A 287 -0.49 8.22 6.70
N MET A 288 -0.88 8.12 7.97
CA MET A 288 0.01 8.35 9.12
C MET A 288 0.76 7.10 9.60
N HIS A 289 0.40 5.91 9.10
CA HIS A 289 1.05 4.65 9.46
C HIS A 289 2.08 4.24 8.41
N ALA A 290 3.30 3.96 8.87
CA ALA A 290 4.37 3.44 8.02
C ALA A 290 4.36 1.91 7.98
N PRO A 291 4.83 1.27 6.89
CA PRO A 291 4.97 -0.18 6.82
C PRO A 291 5.84 -0.76 7.95
N GLU A 292 6.87 -0.04 8.35
CA GLU A 292 7.81 -0.43 9.42
C GLU A 292 7.15 -0.60 10.79
N ASP A 293 6.02 0.07 11.05
CA ASP A 293 5.31 -0.04 12.31
C ASP A 293 4.91 -1.50 12.61
N LYS A 294 4.67 -2.32 11.56
CA LYS A 294 4.36 -3.74 11.71
C LYS A 294 5.59 -4.59 12.07
N SER A 295 6.78 -4.11 11.76
CA SER A 295 8.05 -4.81 11.99
C SER A 295 8.66 -4.51 13.36
N HIS A 296 8.26 -3.43 14.00
CA HIS A 296 8.75 -3.02 15.31
C HIS A 296 7.94 -3.61 16.47
N HIS A 297 8.59 -3.69 17.63
CA HIS A 297 7.90 -4.00 18.89
C HIS A 297 6.77 -2.96 19.13
N TYR A 298 5.61 -3.40 19.62
CA TYR A 298 4.40 -2.58 19.72
C TYR A 298 4.58 -1.27 20.50
N LEU A 299 5.43 -1.26 21.55
CA LEU A 299 5.74 -0.05 22.32
C LEU A 299 6.52 0.97 21.49
N LEU A 300 7.55 0.53 20.76
CA LEU A 300 8.33 1.40 19.89
C LEU A 300 7.49 1.93 18.73
N ALA A 301 6.71 1.06 18.09
CA ALA A 301 5.77 1.47 17.04
C ALA A 301 4.78 2.53 17.55
N SER A 302 4.21 2.34 18.76
CA SER A 302 3.31 3.32 19.38
C SER A 302 4.01 4.66 19.63
N ALA A 303 5.23 4.65 20.16
CA ALA A 303 6.01 5.86 20.39
C ALA A 303 6.30 6.61 19.07
N LEU A 304 6.65 5.89 18.00
CA LEU A 304 6.89 6.48 16.67
C LEU A 304 5.61 7.04 16.06
N ILE A 305 4.47 6.37 16.20
CA ILE A 305 3.18 6.88 15.74
C ILE A 305 2.83 8.18 16.46
N VAL A 306 2.92 8.23 17.79
CA VAL A 306 2.67 9.45 18.57
C VAL A 306 3.64 10.57 18.16
N LEU A 307 4.92 10.25 17.95
CA LEU A 307 5.92 11.21 17.48
C LEU A 307 5.52 11.80 16.11
N ARG A 308 5.00 11.00 15.17
CA ARG A 308 4.54 11.48 13.86
C ARG A 308 3.35 12.44 13.97
N TYR A 309 2.37 12.15 14.81
CA TYR A 309 1.26 13.08 15.06
C TYR A 309 1.74 14.41 15.69
N PHE A 310 2.68 14.32 16.61
CA PHE A 310 3.30 15.51 17.21
C PHE A 310 4.12 16.30 16.17
N ALA A 311 4.88 15.61 15.34
CA ALA A 311 5.64 16.22 14.24
C ALA A 311 4.73 16.88 13.19
N LEU A 312 3.58 16.26 12.86
CA LEU A 312 2.57 16.88 12.01
C LEU A 312 2.08 18.22 12.62
N ALA A 313 1.76 18.23 13.93
CA ALA A 313 1.33 19.44 14.61
C ALA A 313 2.42 20.52 14.58
N ILE A 314 3.67 20.17 14.86
CA ILE A 314 4.82 21.10 14.77
C ILE A 314 4.99 21.60 13.34
N SER A 315 5.04 20.71 12.37
CA SER A 315 5.25 21.10 10.97
C SER A 315 4.20 22.08 10.47
N LEU A 316 2.95 21.88 10.88
CA LEU A 316 1.83 22.69 10.45
C LEU A 316 1.75 24.03 11.20
N THR A 317 1.87 24.01 12.53
CA THR A 317 1.52 25.18 13.36
C THR A 317 2.70 26.00 13.84
N PHE A 318 3.90 25.43 14.00
CA PHE A 318 5.01 26.08 14.68
C PHE A 318 5.46 27.40 14.05
N PRO A 319 5.61 27.51 12.70
CA PRO A 319 5.95 28.80 12.07
C PRO A 319 4.86 29.86 12.26
N ALA A 320 3.59 29.47 12.16
CA ALA A 320 2.47 30.37 12.37
C ALA A 320 2.38 30.82 13.84
N LEU A 321 2.59 29.91 14.78
CA LEU A 321 2.64 30.21 16.21
C LEU A 321 3.73 31.21 16.54
N TYR A 322 4.94 31.02 15.97
CA TYR A 322 6.03 31.98 16.15
C TYR A 322 5.64 33.37 15.64
N VAL A 323 5.03 33.48 14.46
CA VAL A 323 4.54 34.77 13.93
C VAL A 323 3.51 35.40 14.85
N ALA A 324 2.51 34.62 15.28
CA ALA A 324 1.45 35.14 16.17
C ALA A 324 1.99 35.63 17.50
N VAL A 325 2.87 34.86 18.12
CA VAL A 325 3.44 35.22 19.43
C VAL A 325 4.42 36.42 19.31
N ALA A 326 5.26 36.45 18.27
CA ALA A 326 6.23 37.52 18.07
C ALA A 326 5.60 38.86 17.68
N MET A 327 4.35 38.88 17.12
CA MET A 327 3.67 40.09 16.69
C MET A 327 2.58 40.57 17.66
N TYR A 328 1.76 39.62 18.13
CA TYR A 328 0.53 39.97 18.85
C TYR A 328 0.53 39.60 20.34
N HIS A 329 1.33 38.57 20.72
CA HIS A 329 1.25 37.99 22.06
C HIS A 329 2.64 37.85 22.69
N GLN A 330 3.41 38.97 22.69
CA GLN A 330 4.80 38.99 23.19
C GLN A 330 4.88 38.66 24.69
N GLU A 331 3.82 38.89 25.43
CA GLU A 331 3.69 38.57 26.84
C GLU A 331 3.75 37.06 27.14
N MET A 332 3.52 36.21 26.16
CA MET A 332 3.66 34.76 26.31
C MET A 332 5.13 34.28 26.31
N ILE A 333 6.04 35.16 25.90
CA ILE A 333 7.48 34.80 25.81
C ILE A 333 8.14 35.10 27.17
N PRO A 334 8.91 34.20 27.77
CA PRO A 334 9.68 34.47 28.95
C PRO A 334 10.61 35.69 28.74
N ALA A 335 10.65 36.64 29.72
CA ALA A 335 11.28 37.93 29.55
C ALA A 335 12.73 37.89 29.03
N LYS A 336 13.54 36.90 29.48
CA LYS A 336 14.93 36.75 29.00
C LYS A 336 14.99 36.38 27.50
N LEU A 337 14.09 35.50 27.05
CA LEU A 337 13.99 35.10 25.66
C LEU A 337 13.41 36.23 24.79
N LEU A 338 12.42 36.98 25.31
CA LEU A 338 11.83 38.12 24.63
C LEU A 338 12.88 39.18 24.31
N LEU A 339 13.75 39.53 25.26
CA LEU A 339 14.86 40.46 25.02
C LEU A 339 15.77 40.01 23.89
N SER A 340 16.12 38.72 23.85
CA SER A 340 16.95 38.15 22.78
C SER A 340 16.25 38.23 21.43
N VAL A 341 14.95 37.93 21.38
CA VAL A 341 14.14 38.00 20.15
C VAL A 341 14.01 39.45 19.66
N ILE A 342 13.80 40.42 20.57
CA ILE A 342 13.72 41.84 20.24
C ILE A 342 15.07 42.33 19.69
N GLN A 343 16.18 41.99 20.33
CA GLN A 343 17.53 42.37 19.86
C GLN A 343 17.83 41.77 18.46
N ALA A 344 17.50 40.52 18.24
CA ALA A 344 17.66 39.88 16.94
C ALA A 344 16.77 40.52 15.85
N LYS A 345 15.55 40.94 16.20
CA LYS A 345 14.62 41.63 15.30
C LYS A 345 15.04 43.05 14.94
N GLN A 346 15.62 43.81 15.87
CA GLN A 346 16.08 45.19 15.62
C GLN A 346 17.14 45.28 14.56
N GLN A 347 17.90 44.19 14.31
CA GLN A 347 18.99 44.14 13.31
C GLN A 347 18.45 43.77 11.90
N VAL A 348 17.22 43.39 11.75
CA VAL A 348 16.62 42.92 10.48
C VAL A 348 15.58 43.90 9.98
N PRO A 349 15.66 44.36 8.71
CA PRO A 349 14.76 45.41 8.19
C PRO A 349 13.36 44.88 7.82
N PHE A 350 13.12 43.58 7.85
CA PHE A 350 11.87 42.96 7.43
C PHE A 350 10.94 42.62 8.62
N SER A 351 9.64 42.57 8.38
CA SER A 351 8.67 42.09 9.37
C SER A 351 8.80 40.58 9.61
N VAL A 352 8.44 40.09 10.79
CA VAL A 352 8.53 38.65 11.14
C VAL A 352 7.78 37.76 10.16
N PRO A 353 6.53 38.07 9.75
CA PRO A 353 5.83 37.28 8.74
C PRO A 353 6.57 37.21 7.40
N ALA A 354 7.12 38.35 6.93
CA ALA A 354 7.85 38.39 5.67
C ALA A 354 9.11 37.51 5.73
N ILE A 355 9.84 37.54 6.84
CA ILE A 355 11.02 36.67 7.07
C ILE A 355 10.61 35.20 7.03
N ILE A 356 9.55 34.81 7.78
CA ILE A 356 9.11 33.41 7.84
C ILE A 356 8.61 32.93 6.49
N LEU A 357 7.80 33.74 5.76
CA LEU A 357 7.34 33.38 4.43
C LEU A 357 8.48 33.23 3.44
N PHE A 358 9.43 34.18 3.45
CA PHE A 358 10.62 34.12 2.61
C PHE A 358 11.42 32.83 2.87
N MET A 359 11.67 32.51 4.16
CA MET A 359 12.39 31.30 4.55
C MET A 359 11.65 30.01 4.20
N LEU A 360 10.33 29.98 4.33
CA LEU A 360 9.52 28.83 3.92
C LEU A 360 9.61 28.62 2.40
N ILE A 361 9.49 29.69 1.61
CA ILE A 361 9.61 29.62 0.15
C ILE A 361 11.02 29.20 -0.25
N ALA A 362 12.06 29.77 0.37
CA ALA A 362 13.43 29.36 0.11
C ALA A 362 13.69 27.89 0.43
N PHE A 363 13.10 27.40 1.51
CA PHE A 363 13.17 25.99 1.90
C PHE A 363 12.44 25.08 0.89
N GLU A 364 11.26 25.48 0.40
CA GLU A 364 10.54 24.76 -0.66
C GLU A 364 11.33 24.70 -1.97
N LEU A 365 11.96 25.83 -2.38
CA LEU A 365 12.84 25.85 -3.56
C LEU A 365 14.03 24.90 -3.40
N LEU A 366 14.63 24.86 -2.20
CA LEU A 366 15.74 23.96 -1.90
C LEU A 366 15.30 22.48 -2.00
N GLN A 367 14.10 22.16 -1.50
CA GLN A 367 13.55 20.81 -1.58
C GLN A 367 13.26 20.39 -3.02
N GLU A 368 12.58 21.26 -3.79
CA GLU A 368 12.26 21.00 -5.20
C GLU A 368 13.53 20.80 -6.03
N ALA A 369 14.55 21.64 -5.81
CA ALA A 369 15.85 21.48 -6.45
C ALA A 369 16.51 20.15 -6.05
N GLY A 370 16.44 19.76 -4.77
CA GLY A 370 17.00 18.51 -4.26
C GLY A 370 16.41 17.26 -4.89
N LEU A 371 15.12 17.28 -5.22
CA LEU A 371 14.44 16.16 -5.89
C LEU A 371 14.89 15.98 -7.36
N ARG A 372 15.32 17.05 -8.02
CA ARG A 372 15.72 17.04 -9.44
C ARG A 372 17.21 16.78 -9.65
N LEU A 373 18.03 16.87 -8.60
CA LEU A 373 19.47 16.64 -8.70
C LEU A 373 19.80 15.14 -8.60
N PRO A 374 20.84 14.65 -9.32
CA PRO A 374 21.37 13.31 -9.11
C PRO A 374 21.73 13.07 -7.64
N ASN A 375 21.45 11.89 -7.12
CA ASN A 375 21.61 11.54 -5.69
C ASN A 375 22.99 11.89 -5.11
N SER A 376 24.06 11.74 -5.89
CA SER A 376 25.43 12.06 -5.47
C SER A 376 25.68 13.55 -5.27
N ILE A 377 25.00 14.40 -6.03
CA ILE A 377 25.17 15.86 -6.00
C ILE A 377 24.10 16.49 -5.11
N GLY A 378 22.86 15.98 -5.15
CA GLY A 378 21.73 16.52 -4.42
C GLY A 378 21.95 16.60 -2.91
N GLN A 379 22.55 15.58 -2.30
CA GLN A 379 22.87 15.58 -0.88
C GLN A 379 23.88 16.66 -0.51
N THR A 380 24.95 16.79 -1.30
CA THR A 380 26.01 17.80 -1.07
C THR A 380 25.46 19.21 -1.25
N VAL A 381 24.71 19.46 -2.33
CA VAL A 381 24.10 20.78 -2.60
C VAL A 381 23.07 21.14 -1.53
N SER A 382 22.27 20.19 -1.06
CA SER A 382 21.30 20.45 0.01
C SER A 382 21.98 20.84 1.33
N ILE A 383 23.06 20.16 1.71
CA ILE A 383 23.80 20.49 2.95
C ILE A 383 24.50 21.86 2.82
N ILE A 384 25.24 22.05 1.73
CA ILE A 384 25.98 23.31 1.50
C ILE A 384 24.99 24.46 1.30
N GLY A 385 23.94 24.27 0.52
CA GLY A 385 22.92 25.30 0.28
C GLY A 385 22.22 25.72 1.57
N ALA A 386 21.77 24.78 2.40
CA ALA A 386 21.13 25.07 3.67
C ALA A 386 22.08 25.79 4.65
N LEU A 387 23.33 25.34 4.76
CA LEU A 387 24.34 25.94 5.65
C LEU A 387 24.76 27.32 5.17
N LEU A 388 25.19 27.46 3.90
CA LEU A 388 25.67 28.73 3.35
C LEU A 388 24.54 29.77 3.28
N VAL A 389 23.36 29.40 2.75
CA VAL A 389 22.23 30.33 2.63
C VAL A 389 21.75 30.76 4.02
N GLY A 390 21.62 29.79 4.95
CA GLY A 390 21.19 30.08 6.32
C GLY A 390 22.20 30.98 7.07
N GLN A 391 23.46 30.66 7.04
CA GLN A 391 24.49 31.43 7.74
C GLN A 391 24.72 32.81 7.12
N SER A 392 24.83 32.89 5.79
CA SER A 392 24.96 34.14 5.08
C SER A 392 23.78 35.08 5.28
N ALA A 393 22.56 34.55 5.33
CA ALA A 393 21.35 35.32 5.56
C ALA A 393 21.31 35.93 6.98
N VAL A 394 21.85 35.23 7.99
CA VAL A 394 22.02 35.75 9.36
C VAL A 394 23.14 36.80 9.42
N ASP A 395 24.28 36.52 8.83
CA ASP A 395 25.42 37.41 8.84
C ASP A 395 25.12 38.74 8.10
N ALA A 396 24.38 38.64 7.02
CA ALA A 396 23.85 39.80 6.28
C ALA A 396 22.66 40.49 6.97
N LYS A 397 22.24 40.02 8.13
CA LYS A 397 21.09 40.54 8.88
C LYS A 397 19.76 40.58 8.08
N VAL A 398 19.58 39.69 7.12
CA VAL A 398 18.34 39.56 6.34
C VAL A 398 17.31 38.73 7.11
N VAL A 399 17.78 37.74 7.90
CA VAL A 399 16.94 36.83 8.65
C VAL A 399 17.43 36.71 10.09
N SER A 400 16.51 36.59 11.05
CA SER A 400 16.89 36.33 12.44
C SER A 400 17.26 34.87 12.68
N PRO A 401 18.22 34.55 13.55
CA PRO A 401 18.59 33.16 13.89
C PRO A 401 17.38 32.33 14.39
N VAL A 402 16.48 32.95 15.14
CA VAL A 402 15.26 32.29 15.67
C VAL A 402 14.33 31.85 14.53
N ALA A 403 14.17 32.70 13.51
CA ALA A 403 13.34 32.35 12.35
C ALA A 403 13.88 31.11 11.61
N ILE A 404 15.20 30.99 11.46
CA ILE A 404 15.82 29.81 10.83
C ILE A 404 15.52 28.55 11.65
N ILE A 405 15.68 28.60 12.97
CA ILE A 405 15.41 27.46 13.86
C ILE A 405 13.94 27.03 13.73
N VAL A 406 13.01 27.99 13.71
CA VAL A 406 11.56 27.71 13.59
C VAL A 406 11.24 27.02 12.25
N VAL A 407 11.77 27.56 11.15
CA VAL A 407 11.50 26.99 9.81
C VAL A 407 12.19 25.64 9.64
N ALA A 408 13.44 25.50 10.11
CA ALA A 408 14.18 24.25 10.05
C ALA A 408 13.46 23.13 10.84
N LEU A 409 13.01 23.42 12.07
CA LEU A 409 12.29 22.45 12.90
C LEU A 409 10.96 22.03 12.24
N ALA A 410 10.21 22.98 11.69
CA ALA A 410 8.98 22.69 10.96
C ALA A 410 9.23 21.85 9.70
N GLY A 411 10.34 22.09 8.99
CA GLY A 411 10.75 21.31 7.84
C GLY A 411 11.13 19.88 8.22
N ILE A 412 12.00 19.70 9.22
CA ILE A 412 12.42 18.38 9.73
C ILE A 412 11.19 17.59 10.21
N ALA A 413 10.29 18.23 10.94
CA ALA A 413 9.04 17.62 11.37
C ALA A 413 8.17 17.15 10.19
N GLY A 414 8.13 17.90 9.08
CA GLY A 414 7.42 17.51 7.85
C GLY A 414 7.98 16.24 7.19
N TYR A 415 9.29 15.99 7.30
CA TYR A 415 9.92 14.78 6.75
C TYR A 415 9.62 13.51 7.55
N THR A 416 9.10 13.61 8.76
CA THR A 416 8.72 12.43 9.54
C THR A 416 7.39 11.83 9.08
N LEU A 417 6.64 12.53 8.22
CA LEU A 417 5.37 12.05 7.68
C LEU A 417 5.61 10.93 6.67
N PRO A 418 4.98 9.76 6.83
CA PRO A 418 5.27 8.61 5.98
C PRO A 418 4.69 8.73 4.56
N ASN A 419 3.65 9.55 4.38
CA ASN A 419 3.04 9.76 3.07
C ASN A 419 3.45 11.12 2.50
N GLN A 420 4.06 11.09 1.30
CA GLN A 420 4.60 12.28 0.63
C GLN A 420 3.50 13.27 0.24
N GLU A 421 2.35 12.78 -0.23
CA GLU A 421 1.24 13.64 -0.65
C GLU A 421 0.62 14.38 0.53
N LEU A 422 0.50 13.69 1.68
CA LEU A 422 0.09 14.35 2.91
C LEU A 422 1.10 15.42 3.33
N SER A 423 2.40 15.15 3.21
CA SER A 423 3.46 16.12 3.49
C SER A 423 3.34 17.35 2.58
N ASN A 424 3.07 17.15 1.27
CA ASN A 424 2.88 18.25 0.32
C ASN A 424 1.66 19.10 0.67
N ALA A 425 0.53 18.48 1.05
CA ALA A 425 -0.65 19.20 1.51
C ALA A 425 -0.38 20.02 2.79
N VAL A 426 0.34 19.45 3.75
CA VAL A 426 0.74 20.13 4.99
C VAL A 426 1.61 21.35 4.71
N ARG A 427 2.51 21.30 3.72
CA ARG A 427 3.35 22.45 3.32
C ARG A 427 2.50 23.62 2.83
N LEU A 428 1.51 23.38 1.98
CA LEU A 428 0.60 24.42 1.52
C LEU A 428 -0.25 25.00 2.67
N LEU A 429 -0.81 24.15 3.51
CA LEU A 429 -1.57 24.58 4.69
C LEU A 429 -0.75 25.39 5.67
N ARG A 430 0.53 25.09 5.84
CA ARG A 430 1.47 25.85 6.66
C ARG A 430 1.60 27.30 6.18
N LEU A 431 1.72 27.54 4.87
CA LEU A 431 1.77 28.88 4.31
C LEU A 431 0.49 29.66 4.61
N VAL A 432 -0.68 29.03 4.44
CA VAL A 432 -1.98 29.64 4.76
C VAL A 432 -2.06 30.00 6.25
N LEU A 433 -1.60 29.10 7.14
CA LEU A 433 -1.59 29.37 8.59
C LEU A 433 -0.67 30.53 8.97
N VAL A 434 0.52 30.66 8.33
CA VAL A 434 1.43 31.78 8.58
C VAL A 434 0.79 33.09 8.13
N LEU A 435 0.09 33.12 7.00
CA LEU A 435 -0.65 34.29 6.54
C LEU A 435 -1.79 34.65 7.50
N ALA A 436 -2.55 33.67 7.95
CA ALA A 436 -3.62 33.91 8.94
C ALA A 436 -3.07 34.41 10.28
N ALA A 437 -1.95 33.88 10.74
CA ALA A 437 -1.23 34.33 11.92
C ALA A 437 -0.74 35.78 11.77
N ALA A 438 -0.27 36.17 10.59
CA ALA A 438 0.16 37.55 10.30
C ALA A 438 -1.00 38.56 10.34
N LEU A 439 -2.20 38.12 9.96
CA LEU A 439 -3.39 38.99 9.92
C LEU A 439 -4.11 39.10 11.26
N ALA A 440 -4.26 37.99 11.98
CA ALA A 440 -5.13 37.90 13.17
C ALA A 440 -4.50 37.17 14.37
N GLY A 441 -3.18 36.96 14.37
CA GLY A 441 -2.48 36.30 15.47
C GLY A 441 -2.97 34.88 15.76
N LEU A 442 -3.10 34.56 17.05
CA LEU A 442 -3.61 33.24 17.51
C LEU A 442 -5.05 32.97 17.05
N PHE A 443 -5.88 34.01 16.98
CA PHE A 443 -7.24 33.83 16.47
C PHE A 443 -7.26 33.36 15.01
N GLY A 444 -6.39 33.94 14.17
CA GLY A 444 -6.25 33.52 12.77
C GLY A 444 -5.82 32.05 12.64
N ILE A 445 -4.88 31.61 13.48
CA ILE A 445 -4.46 30.19 13.51
C ILE A 445 -5.63 29.30 13.89
N LEU A 446 -6.35 29.62 14.97
CA LEU A 446 -7.47 28.81 15.46
C LEU A 446 -8.61 28.75 14.44
N ALA A 447 -8.92 29.88 13.78
CA ALA A 447 -9.95 29.94 12.75
C ALA A 447 -9.63 29.05 11.56
N VAL A 448 -8.38 29.13 11.04
CA VAL A 448 -7.96 28.29 9.90
C VAL A 448 -7.87 26.82 10.30
N LEU A 449 -7.34 26.49 11.49
CA LEU A 449 -7.34 25.10 11.97
C LEU A 449 -8.76 24.55 12.13
N GLY A 450 -9.68 25.35 12.65
CA GLY A 450 -11.10 24.97 12.74
C GLY A 450 -11.72 24.67 11.38
N LEU A 451 -11.42 25.51 10.37
CA LEU A 451 -11.86 25.29 8.99
C LEU A 451 -11.22 24.03 8.37
N VAL A 452 -9.94 23.78 8.61
CA VAL A 452 -9.25 22.58 8.13
C VAL A 452 -9.85 21.32 8.76
N VAL A 453 -10.07 21.33 10.08
CA VAL A 453 -10.70 20.18 10.76
C VAL A 453 -12.13 19.96 10.27
N TRP A 454 -12.93 21.04 10.15
CA TRP A 454 -14.28 20.96 9.58
C TRP A 454 -14.25 20.37 8.18
N TYR A 455 -13.36 20.86 7.30
CA TYR A 455 -13.20 20.34 5.96
C TYR A 455 -12.81 18.85 5.94
N LEU A 456 -11.84 18.44 6.77
CA LEU A 456 -11.43 17.03 6.90
C LEU A 456 -12.60 16.12 7.32
N CYS A 457 -13.49 16.61 8.17
CA CYS A 457 -14.67 15.87 8.61
C CYS A 457 -15.77 15.77 7.53
N THR A 458 -15.73 16.63 6.49
CA THR A 458 -16.69 16.58 5.38
C THR A 458 -16.26 15.63 4.25
N ILE A 459 -14.99 15.20 4.25
CA ILE A 459 -14.50 14.29 3.23
C ILE A 459 -15.01 12.88 3.52
N ASP A 460 -15.80 12.35 2.59
CA ASP A 460 -16.19 10.96 2.52
C ASP A 460 -15.43 10.28 1.38
N ASN A 461 -14.80 9.18 1.68
CA ASN A 461 -14.05 8.38 0.72
C ASN A 461 -14.75 7.03 0.54
N ASP A 462 -15.70 7.01 -0.39
CA ASP A 462 -16.45 5.82 -0.80
C ASP A 462 -17.23 5.14 0.34
N GLY A 463 -17.93 5.97 1.15
CA GLY A 463 -18.72 5.54 2.31
C GLY A 463 -17.89 5.33 3.58
N VAL A 464 -16.65 5.84 3.61
CA VAL A 464 -15.79 5.84 4.79
C VAL A 464 -15.33 7.27 5.07
N ALA A 465 -15.64 7.78 6.26
CA ALA A 465 -15.15 9.10 6.67
C ALA A 465 -13.63 9.16 6.62
N TYR A 466 -13.09 10.18 5.97
CA TYR A 466 -11.62 10.36 5.83
C TYR A 466 -10.91 10.39 7.19
N MET A 467 -11.53 11.03 8.19
CA MET A 467 -11.02 11.11 9.55
C MET A 467 -11.34 9.89 10.43
N ALA A 468 -11.85 8.80 9.86
CA ALA A 468 -12.04 7.58 10.64
C ALA A 468 -10.69 7.04 11.17
N PRO A 469 -10.64 6.51 12.41
CA PRO A 469 -11.74 6.31 13.37
C PRO A 469 -11.97 7.48 14.34
N PHE A 470 -11.47 8.69 14.08
CA PHE A 470 -11.62 9.84 14.98
C PHE A 470 -13.05 10.36 15.03
N VAL A 471 -13.81 10.27 13.93
CA VAL A 471 -15.10 10.93 13.76
C VAL A 471 -16.27 9.95 13.64
N ASP A 472 -16.14 8.87 12.90
CA ASP A 472 -17.27 8.00 12.53
C ASP A 472 -17.24 6.62 13.21
N SER A 473 -16.80 6.53 14.41
CA SER A 473 -16.75 5.27 15.15
C SER A 473 -17.77 5.28 16.27
N GLU A 474 -18.64 4.25 16.34
CA GLU A 474 -19.54 4.00 17.50
C GLU A 474 -18.76 3.97 18.83
N ARG A 475 -17.45 3.79 18.77
CA ARG A 475 -16.51 3.89 19.89
C ARG A 475 -15.28 4.62 19.41
N PRO A 476 -15.19 5.97 19.59
CA PRO A 476 -14.00 6.73 19.23
C PRO A 476 -12.80 6.20 20.00
N THR A 477 -12.02 5.35 19.36
CA THR A 477 -10.82 4.78 19.96
C THR A 477 -9.60 5.52 19.42
N ILE A 478 -9.48 6.82 19.76
CA ILE A 478 -8.26 7.62 19.55
C ILE A 478 -7.04 6.81 20.00
N PHE A 479 -7.15 6.14 21.14
CA PHE A 479 -6.11 5.24 21.64
C PHE A 479 -5.73 4.09 20.68
N ARG A 480 -6.69 3.55 19.90
CA ARG A 480 -6.39 2.50 18.92
C ARG A 480 -5.62 3.01 17.70
N THR A 481 -5.73 4.30 17.41
CA THR A 481 -5.01 4.93 16.31
C THR A 481 -3.60 5.31 16.71
N LEU A 482 -3.43 5.79 17.94
CA LEU A 482 -2.14 6.25 18.48
C LEU A 482 -1.31 5.12 19.09
N LEU A 483 -1.98 4.14 19.70
CA LEU A 483 -1.30 3.06 20.42
C LEU A 483 -1.55 1.72 19.74
N ARG A 484 -0.49 1.10 19.30
CA ARG A 484 -0.50 -0.23 18.72
C ARG A 484 -0.58 -1.29 19.83
N ARG A 485 -1.41 -2.31 19.60
CA ARG A 485 -1.49 -3.47 20.47
C ARG A 485 -0.51 -4.57 20.03
N PRO A 486 -0.12 -5.49 20.92
CA PRO A 486 0.54 -6.71 20.51
C PRO A 486 -0.28 -7.45 19.46
N GLN A 487 0.39 -8.05 18.47
CA GLN A 487 -0.28 -8.72 17.34
C GLN A 487 -1.33 -9.78 17.78
N PRO A 488 -1.11 -10.59 18.84
CA PRO A 488 -2.11 -11.56 19.29
C PRO A 488 -3.42 -10.93 19.80
N ASP A 489 -3.38 -9.67 20.23
CA ASP A 489 -4.55 -8.94 20.75
C ASP A 489 -5.35 -8.21 19.66
N GLU A 490 -4.83 -8.16 18.45
CA GLU A 490 -5.51 -7.57 17.28
C GLU A 490 -6.47 -8.58 16.62
N LYS A 491 -7.53 -8.95 17.35
CA LYS A 491 -8.49 -9.98 16.89
C LYS A 491 -9.49 -9.49 15.84
N PHE A 492 -9.67 -8.19 15.69
CA PHE A 492 -10.67 -7.59 14.80
C PHE A 492 -10.02 -6.66 13.79
N ARG A 493 -10.59 -6.66 12.58
CA ARG A 493 -10.24 -5.70 11.52
C ARG A 493 -10.69 -4.30 11.90
N PRO A 494 -10.09 -3.27 11.29
CA PRO A 494 -10.52 -1.89 11.48
C PRO A 494 -12.01 -1.74 11.14
N PRO A 495 -12.84 -1.23 12.06
CA PRO A 495 -14.28 -1.13 11.86
C PRO A 495 -14.67 -0.15 10.75
N GLU A 496 -13.79 0.82 10.48
CA GLU A 496 -13.99 1.88 9.49
C GLU A 496 -14.19 1.35 8.06
N TYR A 497 -13.62 0.22 7.72
CA TYR A 497 -13.76 -0.35 6.37
C TYR A 497 -15.03 -1.16 6.13
N ALA A 498 -15.91 -1.26 7.14
CA ALA A 498 -17.18 -2.00 7.06
C ALA A 498 -17.05 -3.44 6.52
N SER A 499 -15.92 -4.09 6.83
CA SER A 499 -15.66 -5.45 6.37
C SER A 499 -16.74 -6.43 6.81
N PRO A 500 -17.32 -7.25 5.88
CA PRO A 500 -18.28 -8.30 6.23
C PRO A 500 -17.72 -9.29 7.25
N ASN A 501 -16.47 -9.67 7.10
CA ASN A 501 -15.73 -10.48 8.08
C ASN A 501 -14.90 -9.57 9.00
N ARG A 502 -15.47 -9.24 10.14
CA ARG A 502 -14.81 -8.38 11.15
C ARG A 502 -13.69 -9.09 11.92
N ARG A 503 -13.62 -10.41 11.89
CA ARG A 503 -12.67 -11.19 12.69
C ARG A 503 -11.38 -11.42 11.91
N ARG A 504 -10.25 -10.99 12.47
CA ARG A 504 -8.92 -11.13 11.87
C ARG A 504 -8.20 -12.42 12.28
N GLN A 505 -8.40 -12.81 13.54
CA GLN A 505 -7.79 -13.99 14.15
C GLN A 505 -8.85 -14.75 14.97
N ARG A 506 -8.66 -16.05 15.13
CA ARG A 506 -9.53 -16.91 15.96
C ARG A 506 -9.33 -16.67 17.45
#